data_360efd8d6427773bbad9b9df224f66f2
#
_entry.id   360efd8d6427773bbad9b9df224f66f2
#
_cell.length_a   1.000
_cell.length_b   1.000
_cell.length_c   1.000
_cell.angle_alpha   90.00
_cell.angle_beta   90.00
_cell.angle_gamma   90.00
#
_symmetry.space_group_name_H-M   'P 1'
#
loop_
_entity.id
_entity.type
_entity.pdbx_description
1 polymer ?
#
loop_
_entity_poly.entity_id
_entity_poly.type
_entity_poly.pdbx_seq_one_letter_code
_entity_poly.pdbx_strand_id
1 'polypeptide(L)'
;MDLILWRHAEAVLEREGLPDLDRALTSKGERQAKRMAEWLNHRLAHSTRVIVSPARRCQQTAKALDRSYKTLDALAPDASAESLLKAARCPEAA
;
A
#
# COMPACT_ATOMS: atom_id res chain seq x y z
N MET A 1 16.39 5.56 -10.54
CA MET A 1 15.39 5.39 -9.48
C MET A 1 14.21 4.60 -10.00
N ASP A 2 13.77 3.62 -9.26
CA ASP A 2 12.62 2.81 -9.64
C ASP A 2 11.40 3.11 -8.76
N LEU A 3 10.24 3.20 -9.39
CA LEU A 3 8.98 3.33 -8.71
C LEU A 3 8.22 2.01 -8.85
N ILE A 4 7.87 1.41 -7.72
CA ILE A 4 7.11 0.17 -7.69
C ILE A 4 5.74 0.46 -7.13
N LEU A 5 4.70 0.12 -7.88
CA LEU A 5 3.31 0.26 -7.44
C LEU A 5 2.82 -1.11 -7.01
N TRP A 6 2.43 -1.20 -5.73
CA TRP A 6 1.94 -2.44 -5.15
C TRP A 6 0.47 -2.27 -4.76
N ARG A 7 -0.39 -3.01 -5.42
CA ARG A 7 -1.82 -2.98 -5.14
C ARG A 7 -2.11 -3.74 -3.86
N HIS A 8 -3.03 -3.22 -3.03
CA HIS A 8 -3.46 -3.93 -1.84
C HIS A 8 -4.02 -5.32 -2.18
N ALA A 9 -3.94 -6.25 -1.22
CA ALA A 9 -4.48 -7.59 -1.38
C ALA A 9 -6.01 -7.61 -1.29
N GLU A 10 -6.62 -8.78 -1.44
CA GLU A 10 -8.07 -8.90 -1.45
C GLU A 10 -8.70 -8.35 -0.18
N ALA A 11 -9.64 -7.45 -0.33
CA ALA A 11 -10.38 -6.83 0.77
C ALA A 11 -11.85 -7.23 0.74
N VAL A 12 -12.54 -7.06 1.87
CA VAL A 12 -13.98 -7.29 1.93
C VAL A 12 -14.68 -6.36 0.95
N LEU A 13 -15.80 -6.82 0.40
CA LEU A 13 -16.56 -6.06 -0.57
C LEU A 13 -17.22 -4.84 0.06
N GLU A 14 -17.48 -3.83 -0.76
CA GLU A 14 -18.24 -2.68 -0.34
C GLU A 14 -19.62 -3.11 0.11
N ARG A 15 -20.10 -2.48 1.15
CA ARG A 15 -21.46 -2.70 1.64
C ARG A 15 -21.95 -1.46 2.36
N GLU A 16 -23.27 -1.32 2.43
CA GLU A 16 -23.90 -0.22 3.15
C GLU A 16 -23.48 -0.24 4.62
N GLY A 17 -23.19 0.92 5.16
CA GLY A 17 -22.78 1.06 6.55
C GLY A 17 -21.29 0.84 6.81
N LEU A 18 -20.53 0.43 5.81
CA LEU A 18 -19.09 0.23 5.93
C LEU A 18 -18.35 1.30 5.11
N PRO A 19 -17.71 2.28 5.75
CA PRO A 19 -16.91 3.26 5.03
C PRO A 19 -15.81 2.57 4.21
N ASP A 20 -15.57 3.06 3.00
CA ASP A 20 -14.57 2.47 2.11
C ASP A 20 -13.20 2.36 2.77
N LEU A 21 -12.79 3.39 3.50
CA LEU A 21 -11.49 3.41 4.17
C LEU A 21 -11.35 2.33 5.25
N ASP A 22 -12.46 1.82 5.75
CA ASP A 22 -12.47 0.83 6.81
C ASP A 22 -12.58 -0.61 6.30
N ARG A 23 -12.66 -0.81 5.00
CA ARG A 23 -12.69 -2.17 4.44
C ARG A 23 -11.36 -2.86 4.70
N ALA A 24 -11.42 -3.96 5.45
CA ALA A 24 -10.23 -4.73 5.82
C ALA A 24 -9.92 -5.78 4.77
N LEU A 25 -8.72 -6.34 4.83
CA LEU A 25 -8.38 -7.52 4.04
C LEU A 25 -9.21 -8.72 4.51
N THR A 26 -9.52 -9.60 3.57
CA THR A 26 -10.08 -10.93 3.90
C THR A 26 -8.94 -11.82 4.41
N SER A 27 -9.28 -12.98 4.97
CA SER A 27 -8.26 -13.96 5.37
C SER A 27 -7.40 -14.38 4.18
N LYS A 28 -8.03 -14.54 3.01
CA LYS A 28 -7.32 -14.82 1.77
C LYS A 28 -6.39 -13.67 1.41
N GLY A 29 -6.86 -12.44 1.57
CA GLY A 29 -6.08 -11.24 1.31
C GLY A 29 -4.86 -11.16 2.20
N GLU A 30 -5.00 -11.49 3.48
CA GLU A 30 -3.87 -11.50 4.40
C GLU A 30 -2.78 -12.48 3.96
N ARG A 31 -3.18 -13.66 3.49
CA ARG A 31 -2.24 -14.65 2.97
C ARG A 31 -1.57 -14.16 1.68
N GLN A 32 -2.33 -13.51 0.80
CA GLN A 32 -1.78 -12.91 -0.42
C GLN A 32 -0.75 -11.84 -0.10
N ALA A 33 -1.05 -10.96 0.86
CA ALA A 33 -0.16 -9.90 1.27
C ALA A 33 1.16 -10.46 1.82
N LYS A 34 1.07 -11.47 2.65
CA LYS A 34 2.25 -12.12 3.22
C LYS A 34 3.14 -12.74 2.14
N ARG A 35 2.52 -13.43 1.21
CA ARG A 35 3.25 -14.08 0.11
C ARG A 35 3.96 -13.06 -0.77
N MET A 36 3.26 -12.00 -1.14
CA MET A 36 3.84 -10.94 -1.96
C MET A 36 4.92 -10.18 -1.21
N ALA A 37 4.73 -9.96 0.09
CA ALA A 37 5.73 -9.30 0.91
C ALA A 37 7.04 -10.08 0.96
N GLU A 38 6.97 -11.40 1.09
CA GLU A 38 8.17 -12.24 1.06
C GLU A 38 8.91 -12.08 -0.26
N TRP A 39 8.17 -12.12 -1.38
CA TRP A 39 8.74 -11.94 -2.71
C TRP A 39 9.40 -10.57 -2.86
N LEU A 40 8.73 -9.51 -2.42
CA LEU A 40 9.25 -8.16 -2.50
C LEU A 40 10.50 -7.97 -1.64
N ASN A 41 10.50 -8.51 -0.42
CA ASN A 41 11.62 -8.33 0.50
C ASN A 41 12.91 -8.99 0.00
N HIS A 42 12.81 -9.96 -0.89
CA HIS A 42 14.00 -10.53 -1.54
C HIS A 42 14.59 -9.62 -2.62
N ARG A 43 13.82 -8.64 -3.07
CA ARG A 43 14.20 -7.77 -4.19
C ARG A 43 14.42 -6.32 -3.83
N LEU A 44 13.73 -5.84 -2.79
CA LEU A 44 13.82 -4.44 -2.41
C LEU A 44 15.08 -4.16 -1.60
N ALA A 45 15.74 -3.05 -1.93
CA ALA A 45 16.87 -2.57 -1.15
C ALA A 45 16.41 -2.16 0.26
N HIS A 46 17.31 -2.20 1.22
CA HIS A 46 17.02 -1.75 2.59
C HIS A 46 16.63 -0.28 2.64
N SER A 47 17.18 0.52 1.74
CA SER A 47 16.90 1.95 1.67
C SER A 47 15.60 2.27 0.95
N THR A 48 14.86 1.28 0.50
CA THR A 48 13.58 1.49 -0.19
C THR A 48 12.63 2.27 0.69
N ARG A 49 12.10 3.35 0.13
CA ARG A 49 11.13 4.17 0.82
C ARG A 49 9.73 3.62 0.54
N VAL A 50 8.99 3.33 1.60
CA VAL A 50 7.65 2.77 1.49
C VAL A 50 6.63 3.81 1.92
N ILE A 51 5.69 4.13 1.04
CA ILE A 51 4.59 5.05 1.36
C ILE A 51 3.28 4.34 1.09
N VAL A 52 2.29 4.60 1.93
CA VAL A 52 1.06 3.81 1.98
C VAL A 52 -0.16 4.71 2.10
N SER A 53 -1.24 4.31 1.43
CA SER A 53 -2.55 4.93 1.56
C SER A 53 -3.10 4.77 2.98
N PRO A 54 -3.93 5.71 3.47
CA PRO A 54 -4.57 5.56 4.78
C PRO A 54 -5.67 4.49 4.84
N ALA A 55 -6.11 3.97 3.70
CA ALA A 55 -7.13 2.93 3.69
C ALA A 55 -6.66 1.70 4.46
N ARG A 56 -7.55 1.14 5.28
CA ARG A 56 -7.20 0.00 6.14
C ARG A 56 -6.62 -1.18 5.37
N ARG A 57 -7.18 -1.51 4.21
CA ARG A 57 -6.69 -2.60 3.36
C ARG A 57 -5.25 -2.37 2.90
N CYS A 58 -4.88 -1.11 2.65
CA CYS A 58 -3.53 -0.77 2.25
C CYS A 58 -2.56 -0.84 3.41
N GLN A 59 -2.99 -0.38 4.59
CA GLN A 59 -2.20 -0.46 5.82
C GLN A 59 -1.91 -1.93 6.17
N GLN A 60 -2.91 -2.78 6.10
CA GLN A 60 -2.74 -4.20 6.38
C GLN A 60 -1.82 -4.88 5.38
N THR A 61 -1.94 -4.53 4.10
CA THR A 61 -1.07 -5.07 3.06
C THR A 61 0.39 -4.66 3.30
N ALA A 62 0.63 -3.38 3.58
CA ALA A 62 1.98 -2.88 3.82
C ALA A 62 2.62 -3.47 5.07
N LYS A 63 1.83 -3.72 6.10
CA LYS A 63 2.32 -4.30 7.35
C LYS A 63 3.00 -5.65 7.14
N ALA A 64 2.57 -6.39 6.14
CA ALA A 64 3.15 -7.68 5.81
C ALA A 64 4.63 -7.58 5.42
N LEU A 65 5.07 -6.42 4.91
CA LEU A 65 6.48 -6.21 4.56
C LEU A 65 7.40 -6.20 5.78
N ASP A 66 6.84 -5.90 6.95
CA ASP A 66 7.63 -5.76 8.19
C ASP A 66 8.75 -4.74 8.03
N ARG A 67 8.46 -3.63 7.38
CA ARG A 67 9.36 -2.49 7.18
C ARG A 67 8.68 -1.23 7.66
N SER A 68 9.49 -0.22 8.01
CA SER A 68 8.95 1.10 8.31
C SER A 68 8.30 1.68 7.05
N TYR A 69 7.14 2.31 7.22
CA TYR A 69 6.47 2.97 6.11
C TYR A 69 5.81 4.26 6.59
N LYS A 70 5.53 5.13 5.65
CA LYS A 70 4.87 6.39 5.93
C LYS A 70 3.48 6.40 5.28
N THR A 71 2.48 6.77 6.06
CA THR A 71 1.11 6.91 5.56
C THR A 71 0.91 8.32 5.02
N LEU A 72 0.43 8.45 3.80
CA LEU A 72 0.17 9.74 3.18
C LEU A 72 -1.27 9.82 2.70
N ASP A 73 -1.99 10.86 3.14
CA ASP A 73 -3.36 11.10 2.72
C ASP A 73 -3.48 11.33 1.21
N ALA A 74 -2.42 11.82 0.59
CA ALA A 74 -2.39 12.01 -0.86
C ALA A 74 -2.55 10.71 -1.64
N LEU A 75 -2.39 9.55 -0.99
CA LEU A 75 -2.58 8.24 -1.60
C LEU A 75 -3.95 7.63 -1.31
N ALA A 76 -4.88 8.42 -0.79
CA ALA A 76 -6.24 7.94 -0.56
C ALA A 76 -6.86 7.43 -1.87
N PRO A 77 -7.88 6.55 -1.80
CA PRO A 77 -8.44 5.91 -3.01
C PRO A 77 -8.89 6.86 -4.11
N ASP A 78 -9.22 8.10 -3.78
CA ASP A 78 -9.64 9.11 -4.75
C ASP A 78 -8.48 9.96 -5.29
N ALA A 79 -7.24 9.65 -4.91
CA ALA A 79 -6.08 10.42 -5.36
C ALA A 79 -5.84 10.25 -6.86
N SER A 80 -5.42 11.35 -7.50
CA SER A 80 -5.05 11.32 -8.91
C SER A 80 -3.66 10.72 -9.10
N ALA A 81 -3.36 10.29 -10.34
CA ALA A 81 -2.03 9.80 -10.68
C ALA A 81 -0.97 10.87 -10.44
N GLU A 82 -1.30 12.13 -10.73
CA GLU A 82 -0.40 13.25 -10.49
C GLU A 82 -0.08 13.41 -9.01
N SER A 83 -1.10 13.37 -8.16
CA SER A 83 -0.93 13.44 -6.71
C SER A 83 -0.07 12.30 -6.20
N LEU A 84 -0.27 11.11 -6.73
CA LEU A 84 0.47 9.93 -6.33
C LEU A 84 1.95 10.08 -6.68
N LEU A 85 2.28 10.50 -7.89
CA LEU A 85 3.66 10.70 -8.32
C LEU A 85 4.34 11.78 -7.49
N LYS A 86 3.62 12.85 -7.19
CA LYS A 86 4.13 13.95 -6.38
C LYS A 86 4.42 13.47 -4.95
N ALA A 87 3.50 12.71 -4.37
CA ALA A 87 3.66 12.17 -3.02
C ALA A 87 4.86 11.22 -2.95
N ALA A 88 5.10 10.46 -4.00
CA ALA A 88 6.25 9.57 -4.08
C ALA A 88 7.55 10.35 -4.34
N ARG A 89 7.45 11.63 -4.65
CA ARG A 89 8.58 12.48 -5.01
C ARG A 89 9.37 11.94 -6.21
N CYS A 90 8.64 11.38 -7.14
CA CYS A 90 9.27 10.84 -8.34
C CYS A 90 9.22 11.92 -9.43
N PRO A 91 10.36 12.26 -10.04
CA PRO A 91 11.70 11.66 -9.88
C PRO A 91 12.56 12.28 -8.77
N GLU A 92 12.03 13.16 -7.95
CA GLU A 92 12.79 13.93 -6.96
C GLU A 92 13.21 13.12 -5.74
N ALA A 93 12.63 11.97 -5.52
CA ALA A 93 12.99 11.14 -4.38
C ALA A 93 14.44 10.70 -4.46
N ALA A 94 15.15 10.99 -3.43
CA ALA A 94 16.56 10.64 -3.35
C ALA A 94 16.77 9.69 -2.19
#